data_8f8ef6fa5c952cdb3aa22d8b8af20cad
#
_entry.id   8f8ef6fa5c952cdb3aa22d8b8af20cad
#
_cell.length_a   1.000
_cell.length_b   1.000
_cell.length_c   1.000
_cell.angle_alpha   90.00
_cell.angle_beta   90.00
_cell.angle_gamma   90.00
#
_symmetry.space_group_name_H-M   'P 1'
#
loop_
_entity.id
_entity.type
_entity.pdbx_description
1 polymer ?
#
loop_
_entity_poly.entity_id
_entity_poly.type
_entity_poly.pdbx_seq_one_letter_code
_entity_poly.pdbx_strand_id
1 'polypeptide(L)'
;MTEWVLRGLLYDERDKMVRELAKKLDIHCIDNGGGNFSVITDSGQTLVEAQHHFRLSFEGPQVLENLTAGSSFDGEIAFKGDSRHEYLVKVVSGGAIGTATYKVSIDNGATWLEDENGNSVFTSSTDFFKVPGREIKLSFRPGSNPLAADDTFVVVPKKSLFWIKNASTKEHIAPFPSSSTGGDLHQRRLQGGELCGKLLHRDAYLGEYRERLDNFARSLVWQVNKIHSQGMGLKKFTDAKGTYPVDSTALTEPLNGSRADLFFGDKIKDGQCTFFVYDSAGIVRRTTVDIHQTDSLQDIVNTINNAGTGVPNLTASIEDGKLKLVADNGYSFAFGEDSSGAMAALGLNTFFDGGRGRDISINQLIRSDLSYINSNHVNGAGEYNVGDNKIAKELAALQYQKVEFDTIGNISTKAETLQEYYDTLVGKIGADTSTANFHYKFEKALASELDARQEEIGGVNLNEEMGNLIRFQHNYSASAKLITTADKMFQTLLSLKN
;
A
#
# COMPACT_ATOMS: atom_id res chain seq x y z
N MET A 1 11.74 55.92 -8.16
CA MET A 1 11.13 55.06 -7.12
C MET A 1 12.21 54.85 -6.07
N THR A 2 12.02 55.28 -4.85
CA THR A 2 13.05 55.24 -3.83
C THR A 2 13.37 53.81 -3.43
N GLU A 3 14.62 53.49 -3.12
CA GLU A 3 15.12 52.18 -2.74
C GLU A 3 14.26 51.51 -1.64
N TRP A 4 13.70 52.30 -0.74
CA TRP A 4 12.77 51.86 0.32
C TRP A 4 11.46 51.26 -0.21
N VAL A 5 10.86 51.87 -1.25
CA VAL A 5 9.60 51.35 -1.85
C VAL A 5 9.86 50.02 -2.57
N LEU A 6 11.00 49.90 -3.24
CA LEU A 6 11.39 48.68 -3.93
C LEU A 6 11.63 47.53 -2.94
N ARG A 7 12.27 47.81 -1.80
CA ARG A 7 12.47 46.84 -0.73
C ARG A 7 11.13 46.36 -0.14
N GLY A 8 10.20 47.29 0.12
CA GLY A 8 8.87 46.95 0.62
C GLY A 8 8.13 45.96 -0.32
N LEU A 9 8.11 46.31 -1.62
CA LEU A 9 7.48 45.45 -2.62
C LEU A 9 8.08 44.03 -2.71
N LEU A 10 9.41 43.91 -2.55
CA LEU A 10 10.09 42.64 -2.56
C LEU A 10 9.76 41.79 -1.31
N TYR A 11 9.64 42.43 -0.14
CA TYR A 11 9.21 41.77 1.08
C TYR A 11 7.76 41.28 0.98
N ASP A 12 6.86 42.09 0.44
CA ASP A 12 5.45 41.68 0.23
C ASP A 12 5.34 40.50 -0.73
N GLU A 13 6.10 40.49 -1.82
CA GLU A 13 6.11 39.38 -2.77
C GLU A 13 6.73 38.12 -2.14
N ARG A 14 7.81 38.21 -1.38
CA ARG A 14 8.37 37.10 -0.58
C ARG A 14 7.33 36.53 0.35
N ASP A 15 6.68 37.36 1.13
CA ASP A 15 5.70 36.92 2.14
C ASP A 15 4.47 36.27 1.50
N LYS A 16 4.08 36.77 0.33
CA LYS A 16 3.04 36.12 -0.49
C LYS A 16 3.46 34.71 -0.95
N MET A 17 4.70 34.56 -1.48
CA MET A 17 5.22 33.27 -1.90
C MET A 17 5.35 32.30 -0.72
N VAL A 18 5.78 32.77 0.44
CA VAL A 18 5.85 31.98 1.68
C VAL A 18 4.47 31.48 2.08
N ARG A 19 3.44 32.33 2.05
CA ARG A 19 2.05 31.90 2.35
C ARG A 19 1.55 30.84 1.36
N GLU A 20 1.83 30.99 0.07
CA GLU A 20 1.46 30.01 -0.93
C GLU A 20 2.20 28.67 -0.72
N LEU A 21 3.47 28.72 -0.29
CA LEU A 21 4.24 27.51 0.06
C LEU A 21 3.70 26.89 1.35
N ALA A 22 3.35 27.68 2.36
CA ALA A 22 2.79 27.21 3.63
C ALA A 22 1.45 26.48 3.45
N LYS A 23 0.62 26.87 2.46
CA LYS A 23 -0.58 26.10 2.10
C LYS A 23 -0.25 24.69 1.59
N LYS A 24 0.91 24.51 0.97
CA LYS A 24 1.32 23.24 0.36
C LYS A 24 2.10 22.33 1.30
N LEU A 25 2.92 22.93 2.17
CA LEU A 25 3.84 22.25 3.07
C LEU A 25 3.83 22.94 4.42
N ASP A 26 4.01 22.18 5.46
CA ASP A 26 4.29 22.71 6.79
C ASP A 26 5.72 23.24 6.82
N ILE A 27 5.85 24.57 7.00
CA ILE A 27 7.13 25.25 6.92
C ILE A 27 7.32 26.24 8.07
N HIS A 28 8.57 26.39 8.48
CA HIS A 28 9.03 27.45 9.36
C HIS A 28 9.92 28.43 8.60
N CYS A 29 9.71 29.72 8.85
CA CYS A 29 10.52 30.77 8.29
C CYS A 29 11.39 31.40 9.38
N ILE A 30 12.68 31.56 9.10
CA ILE A 30 13.65 32.19 9.99
C ILE A 30 14.23 33.37 9.26
N ASP A 31 13.96 34.59 9.77
CA ASP A 31 14.54 35.83 9.25
C ASP A 31 15.64 36.29 10.22
N ASN A 32 16.90 36.08 9.84
CA ASN A 32 18.07 36.52 10.62
C ASN A 32 18.51 37.94 10.31
N GLY A 33 17.72 38.67 9.51
CA GLY A 33 18.06 40.02 9.05
C GLY A 33 19.16 40.06 7.98
N GLY A 34 19.42 41.22 7.44
CA GLY A 34 20.48 41.41 6.44
C GLY A 34 20.29 40.66 5.11
N GLY A 35 19.11 40.17 4.82
CA GLY A 35 18.83 39.33 3.66
C GLY A 35 19.02 37.83 3.89
N ASN A 36 19.36 37.41 5.10
CA ASN A 36 19.47 36.00 5.50
C ASN A 36 18.08 35.47 5.90
N PHE A 37 17.35 34.99 4.93
CA PHE A 37 16.03 34.37 5.09
C PHE A 37 16.12 32.88 4.79
N SER A 38 15.60 32.05 5.70
CA SER A 38 15.58 30.61 5.54
C SER A 38 14.16 30.08 5.65
N VAL A 39 13.86 29.08 4.84
CA VAL A 39 12.60 28.31 4.87
C VAL A 39 12.96 26.87 5.08
N ILE A 40 12.45 26.29 6.15
CA ILE A 40 12.65 24.87 6.48
C ILE A 40 11.29 24.19 6.65
N THR A 41 11.19 22.91 6.32
CA THR A 41 9.99 22.12 6.66
C THR A 41 9.97 21.87 8.17
N ASP A 42 8.80 21.57 8.74
CA ASP A 42 8.68 21.19 10.15
C ASP A 42 9.54 19.96 10.49
N SER A 43 9.75 19.09 9.52
CA SER A 43 10.62 17.91 9.62
C SER A 43 12.14 18.22 9.43
N GLY A 44 12.52 19.49 9.31
CA GLY A 44 13.91 19.95 9.32
C GLY A 44 14.61 19.98 7.97
N GLN A 45 13.94 19.74 6.84
CA GLN A 45 14.56 19.88 5.52
C GLN A 45 14.58 21.35 5.13
N THR A 46 15.77 21.85 4.80
CA THR A 46 15.95 23.22 4.30
C THR A 46 15.46 23.31 2.85
N LEU A 47 14.53 24.22 2.58
CA LEU A 47 14.05 24.52 1.23
C LEU A 47 14.76 25.75 0.65
N VAL A 48 14.99 26.77 1.47
CA VAL A 48 15.71 27.97 1.11
C VAL A 48 16.66 28.34 2.25
N GLU A 49 17.89 28.70 1.92
CA GLU A 49 18.88 29.22 2.85
C GLU A 49 19.65 30.35 2.19
N ALA A 50 19.33 31.55 2.56
CA ALA A 50 19.85 32.79 1.97
C ALA A 50 19.69 32.83 0.43
N GLN A 51 20.77 32.57 -0.31
CA GLN A 51 20.78 32.52 -1.78
C GLN A 51 20.68 31.10 -2.35
N HIS A 52 20.67 30.07 -1.49
CA HIS A 52 20.61 28.69 -1.91
C HIS A 52 19.17 28.16 -1.80
N HIS A 53 18.78 27.31 -2.73
CA HIS A 53 17.50 26.62 -2.68
C HIS A 53 17.69 25.14 -2.92
N PHE A 54 16.87 24.35 -2.24
CA PHE A 54 16.84 22.89 -2.32
C PHE A 54 15.51 22.46 -2.93
N ARG A 55 15.56 21.36 -3.64
CA ARG A 55 14.42 20.90 -4.43
C ARG A 55 13.73 19.71 -3.76
N LEU A 56 12.42 19.71 -3.78
CA LEU A 56 11.61 18.51 -3.56
C LEU A 56 11.34 17.83 -4.91
N SER A 57 11.44 16.52 -4.94
CA SER A 57 11.16 15.69 -6.11
C SER A 57 10.19 14.58 -5.77
N PHE A 58 9.22 14.31 -6.65
CA PHE A 58 8.30 13.19 -6.52
C PHE A 58 8.73 12.09 -7.46
N GLU A 59 9.37 11.05 -6.90
CA GLU A 59 10.05 10.01 -7.65
C GLU A 59 9.32 8.65 -7.59
N GLY A 60 9.62 7.80 -8.56
CA GLY A 60 9.09 6.45 -8.66
C GLY A 60 9.61 5.51 -7.57
N PRO A 61 9.12 4.26 -7.58
CA PRO A 61 9.58 3.23 -6.65
C PRO A 61 11.09 3.00 -6.73
N GLN A 62 11.76 2.89 -5.57
CA GLN A 62 13.22 2.72 -5.49
C GLN A 62 13.66 2.16 -4.14
N VAL A 63 14.93 1.78 -4.06
CA VAL A 63 15.61 1.41 -2.83
C VAL A 63 16.64 2.48 -2.49
N LEU A 64 16.67 2.89 -1.23
CA LEU A 64 17.68 3.78 -0.67
C LEU A 64 18.63 2.95 0.18
N GLU A 65 19.90 3.13 -0.03
CA GLU A 65 20.97 2.44 0.70
C GLU A 65 21.55 3.34 1.76
N ASN A 66 21.68 2.82 2.98
CA ASN A 66 22.40 3.44 4.07
C ASN A 66 23.40 2.41 4.59
N LEU A 67 24.58 2.41 4.00
CA LEU A 67 25.65 1.50 4.36
C LEU A 67 26.34 1.98 5.63
N THR A 68 26.71 1.03 6.49
CA THR A 68 27.47 1.31 7.71
C THR A 68 28.90 1.78 7.39
N ALA A 69 29.50 2.53 8.29
CA ALA A 69 30.88 2.97 8.12
C ALA A 69 31.82 1.76 7.98
N GLY A 70 32.51 1.68 6.82
CA GLY A 70 33.40 0.56 6.49
C GLY A 70 32.73 -0.54 5.66
N SER A 71 31.43 -0.49 5.42
CA SER A 71 30.78 -1.35 4.42
C SER A 71 31.22 -0.93 3.02
N SER A 72 31.55 -1.92 2.21
CA SER A 72 31.91 -1.74 0.80
C SER A 72 30.93 -2.47 -0.13
N PHE A 73 29.76 -2.85 0.38
CA PHE A 73 28.74 -3.52 -0.43
C PHE A 73 28.39 -2.70 -1.67
N ASP A 74 28.45 -3.34 -2.82
CA ASP A 74 28.24 -2.77 -4.14
C ASP A 74 27.18 -3.55 -4.97
N GLY A 75 26.41 -4.39 -4.26
CA GLY A 75 25.26 -5.08 -4.81
C GLY A 75 24.00 -4.22 -4.77
N GLU A 76 22.85 -4.82 -5.04
CA GLU A 76 21.56 -4.13 -5.10
C GLU A 76 20.47 -4.96 -4.41
N ILE A 77 19.52 -4.32 -3.74
CA ILE A 77 18.25 -4.95 -3.37
C ILE A 77 17.21 -4.62 -4.42
N ALA A 78 16.71 -5.65 -5.11
CA ALA A 78 15.59 -5.54 -6.03
C ALA A 78 14.29 -5.93 -5.33
N PHE A 79 13.17 -5.37 -5.76
CA PHE A 79 11.85 -5.73 -5.24
C PHE A 79 10.80 -5.85 -6.36
N LYS A 80 9.74 -6.61 -6.07
CA LYS A 80 8.54 -6.74 -6.91
C LYS A 80 7.30 -6.56 -6.05
N GLY A 81 6.23 -6.01 -6.64
CA GLY A 81 4.98 -5.71 -5.96
C GLY A 81 4.81 -4.22 -5.64
N ASP A 82 3.61 -3.86 -5.22
CA ASP A 82 3.26 -2.52 -4.75
C ASP A 82 2.79 -2.61 -3.29
N SER A 83 3.07 -1.57 -2.51
CA SER A 83 2.62 -1.48 -1.13
C SER A 83 2.45 -0.03 -0.72
N ARG A 84 1.52 0.22 0.21
CA ARG A 84 1.44 1.52 0.88
C ARG A 84 2.56 1.76 1.89
N HIS A 85 3.16 0.68 2.40
CA HIS A 85 4.23 0.72 3.38
C HIS A 85 5.59 0.92 2.73
N GLU A 86 6.51 1.40 3.52
CA GLU A 86 7.93 1.40 3.26
C GLU A 86 8.56 0.31 4.10
N TYR A 87 9.63 -0.30 3.60
CA TYR A 87 10.23 -1.44 4.26
C TYR A 87 11.68 -1.11 4.60
N LEU A 88 11.98 -1.08 5.90
CA LEU A 88 13.36 -1.06 6.37
C LEU A 88 13.88 -2.49 6.36
N VAL A 89 14.89 -2.75 5.55
CA VAL A 89 15.66 -3.99 5.54
C VAL A 89 16.96 -3.73 6.29
N LYS A 90 17.17 -4.43 7.39
CA LYS A 90 18.39 -4.32 8.20
C LYS A 90 19.17 -5.62 8.19
N VAL A 91 20.43 -5.57 7.80
CA VAL A 91 21.34 -6.72 7.85
C VAL A 91 21.70 -7.02 9.31
N VAL A 92 21.50 -8.26 9.73
CA VAL A 92 21.78 -8.75 11.08
C VAL A 92 23.20 -9.34 11.15
N SER A 93 23.52 -10.25 10.22
CA SER A 93 24.86 -10.78 10.05
C SER A 93 25.35 -10.54 8.64
N GLY A 94 26.55 -9.98 8.51
CA GLY A 94 27.22 -9.77 7.24
C GLY A 94 27.63 -11.08 6.57
N GLY A 95 27.91 -11.03 5.28
CA GLY A 95 28.36 -12.18 4.49
C GLY A 95 27.97 -12.06 3.03
N ALA A 96 28.30 -13.08 2.24
CA ALA A 96 27.85 -13.21 0.88
C ALA A 96 26.33 -13.46 0.83
N ILE A 97 25.69 -13.13 -0.31
CA ILE A 97 24.30 -13.47 -0.52
C ILE A 97 24.16 -14.99 -0.47
N GLY A 98 23.14 -15.46 0.28
CA GLY A 98 22.96 -16.88 0.64
C GLY A 98 23.48 -17.23 2.04
N THR A 99 24.28 -16.36 2.67
CA THR A 99 24.77 -16.55 4.06
C THR A 99 24.47 -15.37 4.97
N ALA A 100 24.45 -14.14 4.42
CA ALA A 100 24.06 -12.97 5.19
C ALA A 100 22.58 -13.06 5.60
N THR A 101 22.27 -12.57 6.80
CA THR A 101 20.91 -12.56 7.33
C THR A 101 20.39 -11.14 7.53
N TYR A 102 19.08 -10.98 7.42
CA TYR A 102 18.42 -9.68 7.52
C TYR A 102 17.07 -9.76 8.22
N LYS A 103 16.57 -8.62 8.63
CA LYS A 103 15.22 -8.43 9.17
C LYS A 103 14.48 -7.38 8.33
N VAL A 104 13.16 -7.43 8.37
CA VAL A 104 12.30 -6.45 7.67
C VAL A 104 11.35 -5.81 8.66
N SER A 105 11.20 -4.49 8.55
CA SER A 105 10.29 -3.69 9.37
C SER A 105 9.48 -2.74 8.48
N ILE A 106 8.23 -2.45 8.87
CA ILE A 106 7.36 -1.45 8.22
C ILE A 106 7.18 -0.20 9.08
N ASP A 107 7.73 -0.20 10.28
CA ASP A 107 7.65 0.88 11.27
C ASP A 107 9.05 1.41 11.64
N ASN A 108 9.97 1.29 10.69
CA ASN A 108 11.36 1.75 10.76
C ASN A 108 12.15 1.15 11.93
N GLY A 109 11.92 -0.13 12.21
CA GLY A 109 12.69 -0.90 13.18
C GLY A 109 12.10 -0.93 14.60
N ALA A 110 10.91 -0.37 14.82
CA ALA A 110 10.22 -0.49 16.09
C ALA A 110 9.72 -1.92 16.33
N THR A 111 9.19 -2.57 15.27
CA THR A 111 8.86 -3.99 15.26
C THR A 111 9.43 -4.66 14.00
N TRP A 112 9.63 -5.98 14.07
CA TRP A 112 10.14 -6.77 12.96
C TRP A 112 9.07 -7.75 12.50
N LEU A 113 8.94 -7.89 11.18
CA LEU A 113 8.00 -8.85 10.60
C LEU A 113 8.48 -10.27 10.85
N GLU A 114 7.55 -11.15 11.19
CA GLU A 114 7.79 -12.56 11.49
C GLU A 114 7.07 -13.44 10.47
N ASP A 115 7.69 -14.59 10.15
CA ASP A 115 7.04 -15.63 9.38
C ASP A 115 6.01 -16.42 10.22
N GLU A 116 5.35 -17.40 9.64
CA GLU A 116 4.34 -18.22 10.31
C GLU A 116 4.91 -19.05 11.49
N ASN A 117 6.23 -19.21 11.54
CA ASN A 117 6.95 -19.91 12.61
C ASN A 117 7.48 -18.97 13.69
N GLY A 118 7.20 -17.66 13.58
CA GLY A 118 7.71 -16.66 14.51
C GLY A 118 9.16 -16.24 14.26
N ASN A 119 9.76 -16.57 13.10
CA ASN A 119 11.11 -16.13 12.76
C ASN A 119 11.08 -14.73 12.18
N SER A 120 11.88 -13.83 12.74
CA SER A 120 12.05 -12.46 12.22
C SER A 120 13.35 -12.26 11.46
N VAL A 121 14.21 -13.29 11.38
CA VAL A 121 15.52 -13.25 10.71
C VAL A 121 15.48 -14.16 9.49
N PHE A 122 15.79 -13.59 8.33
CA PHE A 122 15.72 -14.28 7.03
C PHE A 122 17.12 -14.32 6.40
N THR A 123 17.39 -15.37 5.62
CA THR A 123 18.64 -15.47 4.85
C THR A 123 18.48 -14.72 3.53
N SER A 124 19.48 -13.93 3.17
CA SER A 124 19.53 -13.22 1.87
C SER A 124 19.55 -14.22 0.71
N SER A 125 18.83 -13.93 -0.36
CA SER A 125 18.73 -14.80 -1.54
C SER A 125 18.74 -13.97 -2.83
N THR A 126 19.24 -14.57 -3.90
CA THR A 126 19.12 -14.05 -5.26
C THR A 126 17.70 -14.28 -5.82
N ASP A 127 16.97 -15.23 -5.28
CA ASP A 127 15.57 -15.46 -5.61
C ASP A 127 14.67 -14.45 -4.90
N PHE A 128 13.54 -14.15 -5.52
CA PHE A 128 12.55 -13.28 -4.89
C PHE A 128 11.86 -13.98 -3.72
N PHE A 129 12.08 -13.46 -2.53
CA PHE A 129 11.48 -13.92 -1.29
C PHE A 129 10.29 -13.01 -0.93
N LYS A 130 9.13 -13.60 -0.68
CA LYS A 130 7.94 -12.86 -0.25
C LYS A 130 8.10 -12.41 1.21
N VAL A 131 7.96 -11.11 1.44
CA VAL A 131 7.99 -10.57 2.81
C VAL A 131 6.77 -11.08 3.58
N PRO A 132 6.95 -11.67 4.77
CA PRO A 132 5.86 -12.29 5.53
C PRO A 132 4.66 -11.37 5.72
N GLY A 133 3.47 -11.87 5.44
CA GLY A 133 2.22 -11.13 5.55
C GLY A 133 2.10 -9.92 4.59
N ARG A 134 2.96 -9.82 3.56
CA ARG A 134 2.99 -8.69 2.62
C ARG A 134 3.04 -9.18 1.16
N GLU A 135 2.57 -8.32 0.25
CA GLU A 135 2.55 -8.62 -1.19
C GLU A 135 3.86 -8.27 -1.91
N ILE A 136 4.84 -7.74 -1.17
CA ILE A 136 6.13 -7.39 -1.73
C ILE A 136 7.11 -8.55 -1.63
N LYS A 137 7.93 -8.70 -2.68
CA LYS A 137 9.02 -9.67 -2.73
C LYS A 137 10.35 -8.94 -2.84
N LEU A 138 11.35 -9.42 -2.13
CA LEU A 138 12.71 -8.89 -2.13
C LEU A 138 13.67 -9.91 -2.73
N SER A 139 14.71 -9.43 -3.40
CA SER A 139 15.83 -10.20 -3.95
C SER A 139 17.11 -9.42 -3.76
N PHE A 140 18.16 -10.09 -3.38
CA PHE A 140 19.48 -9.50 -3.23
C PHE A 140 20.33 -9.83 -4.44
N ARG A 141 20.81 -8.82 -5.14
CA ARG A 141 21.72 -8.99 -6.28
C ARG A 141 23.15 -8.82 -5.81
N PRO A 142 24.01 -9.83 -6.04
CA PRO A 142 25.40 -9.76 -5.59
C PRO A 142 26.17 -8.69 -6.35
N GLY A 143 26.99 -7.93 -5.62
CA GLY A 143 28.11 -7.18 -6.14
C GLY A 143 29.42 -7.95 -5.99
N SER A 144 30.52 -7.23 -6.02
CA SER A 144 31.86 -7.80 -5.76
C SER A 144 32.14 -7.94 -4.26
N ASN A 145 31.47 -7.14 -3.43
CA ASN A 145 31.68 -7.06 -1.98
C ASN A 145 30.46 -7.58 -1.21
N PRO A 146 30.69 -8.24 -0.05
CA PRO A 146 29.61 -8.80 0.77
C PRO A 146 28.83 -7.72 1.53
N LEU A 147 27.65 -8.07 2.01
CA LEU A 147 26.87 -7.28 2.96
C LEU A 147 27.60 -7.19 4.30
N ALA A 148 27.58 -6.02 4.93
CA ALA A 148 28.07 -5.84 6.30
C ALA A 148 26.90 -5.85 7.31
N ALA A 149 27.20 -6.26 8.54
CA ALA A 149 26.21 -6.14 9.62
C ALA A 149 25.83 -4.67 9.82
N ASP A 150 24.58 -4.43 10.18
CA ASP A 150 23.97 -3.13 10.35
C ASP A 150 23.81 -2.29 9.06
N ASP A 151 24.17 -2.78 7.88
CA ASP A 151 23.75 -2.14 6.63
C ASP A 151 22.22 -2.08 6.59
N THR A 152 21.70 -0.95 6.15
CA THR A 152 20.25 -0.74 6.07
C THR A 152 19.84 -0.28 4.68
N PHE A 153 18.67 -0.74 4.26
CA PHE A 153 18.06 -0.39 2.98
C PHE A 153 16.61 0.00 3.22
N VAL A 154 16.17 1.09 2.61
CA VAL A 154 14.77 1.48 2.65
C VAL A 154 14.14 1.24 1.29
N VAL A 155 13.27 0.24 1.23
CA VAL A 155 12.51 -0.09 0.03
C VAL A 155 11.25 0.75 0.01
N VAL A 156 11.11 1.62 -0.98
CA VAL A 156 9.97 2.51 -1.21
C VAL A 156 9.23 2.02 -2.47
N PRO A 157 8.23 1.11 -2.34
CA PRO A 157 7.57 0.47 -3.49
C PRO A 157 6.46 1.31 -4.13
N LYS A 158 6.48 2.61 -3.90
CA LYS A 158 5.47 3.57 -4.37
C LYS A 158 6.13 4.87 -4.80
N LYS A 159 5.40 5.70 -5.57
CA LYS A 159 5.85 7.09 -5.80
C LYS A 159 5.86 7.85 -4.48
N SER A 160 6.96 8.53 -4.18
CA SER A 160 7.15 9.20 -2.90
C SER A 160 7.92 10.52 -3.04
N LEU A 161 7.89 11.32 -1.98
CA LEU A 161 8.54 12.64 -1.95
C LEU A 161 9.97 12.51 -1.43
N PHE A 162 10.89 13.16 -2.13
CA PHE A 162 12.31 13.20 -1.78
C PHE A 162 12.80 14.63 -1.70
N TRP A 163 13.62 14.91 -0.71
CA TRP A 163 14.38 16.13 -0.58
C TRP A 163 15.76 15.95 -1.24
N ILE A 164 16.07 16.78 -2.21
CA ILE A 164 17.31 16.71 -2.99
C ILE A 164 18.31 17.67 -2.38
N LYS A 165 19.25 17.16 -1.61
CA LYS A 165 20.28 17.93 -0.94
C LYS A 165 21.38 18.38 -1.92
N ASN A 166 21.78 17.47 -2.81
CA ASN A 166 22.72 17.73 -3.90
C ASN A 166 22.52 16.69 -5.02
N ALA A 167 23.36 16.70 -6.05
CA ALA A 167 23.23 15.82 -7.22
C ALA A 167 23.26 14.31 -6.86
N SER A 168 23.92 13.94 -5.76
CA SER A 168 24.10 12.53 -5.36
C SER A 168 23.40 12.15 -4.05
N THR A 169 22.89 13.13 -3.29
CA THR A 169 22.29 12.88 -1.97
C THR A 169 20.83 13.33 -1.98
N LYS A 170 19.95 12.38 -1.75
CA LYS A 170 18.53 12.61 -1.56
C LYS A 170 18.04 11.91 -0.30
N GLU A 171 17.06 12.51 0.34
CA GLU A 171 16.43 12.00 1.54
C GLU A 171 14.95 11.78 1.29
N HIS A 172 14.45 10.61 1.70
CA HIS A 172 13.04 10.28 1.60
C HIS A 172 12.24 10.99 2.69
N ILE A 173 11.16 11.65 2.29
CA ILE A 173 10.24 12.30 3.21
C ILE A 173 9.01 11.41 3.35
N ALA A 174 8.94 10.68 4.46
CA ALA A 174 7.82 9.80 4.74
C ALA A 174 6.57 10.60 5.11
N PRO A 175 5.39 10.30 4.55
CA PRO A 175 4.13 10.97 4.94
C PRO A 175 3.45 10.33 6.14
N PHE A 176 3.92 9.17 6.60
CA PHE A 176 3.28 8.39 7.67
C PHE A 176 3.93 8.51 9.04
N PRO A 177 3.16 8.44 10.12
CA PRO A 177 3.67 7.97 11.38
C PRO A 177 3.99 6.47 11.27
N SER A 178 5.25 6.08 11.32
CA SER A 178 5.64 4.75 11.77
C SER A 178 5.37 4.71 13.25
N SER A 179 4.83 3.65 13.81
CA SER A 179 4.29 3.50 15.15
C SER A 179 4.72 4.51 16.25
N SER A 180 3.83 4.73 17.19
CA SER A 180 3.91 5.72 18.28
C SER A 180 5.04 5.55 19.30
N THR A 181 5.99 4.64 19.11
CA THR A 181 6.96 4.23 20.14
C THR A 181 8.43 4.55 19.88
N GLY A 182 8.79 5.14 18.75
CA GLY A 182 10.20 5.42 18.43
C GLY A 182 10.53 6.90 18.34
N GLY A 183 11.28 7.45 19.29
CA GLY A 183 11.58 8.86 19.47
C GLY A 183 12.02 9.62 18.22
N ASP A 184 13.14 9.37 17.59
CA ASP A 184 13.72 10.22 16.55
C ASP A 184 13.06 10.17 15.17
N LEU A 185 12.12 9.29 14.94
CA LEU A 185 11.48 9.06 13.65
C LEU A 185 10.32 10.00 13.35
N HIS A 186 9.82 10.70 14.35
CA HIS A 186 8.81 11.75 14.18
C HIS A 186 9.36 12.99 13.45
N GLN A 187 10.67 13.19 13.44
CA GLN A 187 11.28 14.44 12.98
C GLN A 187 11.41 14.58 11.46
N ARG A 188 11.21 13.52 10.67
CA ARG A 188 11.45 13.56 9.22
C ARG A 188 10.18 13.41 8.38
N ARG A 189 9.07 13.98 8.82
CA ARG A 189 7.76 13.79 8.19
C ARG A 189 7.10 15.07 7.82
N LEU A 190 6.33 15.03 6.75
CA LEU A 190 5.33 16.06 6.50
C LEU A 190 4.25 15.95 7.56
N GLN A 191 4.04 17.03 8.31
CA GLN A 191 3.04 17.09 9.36
C GLN A 191 1.81 17.90 8.94
N GLY A 192 1.97 18.82 7.97
CA GLY A 192 0.91 19.69 7.53
C GLY A 192 0.96 20.05 6.04
N GLY A 193 0.02 20.88 5.63
CA GLY A 193 -0.16 21.33 4.26
C GLY A 193 -0.87 20.35 3.32
N GLU A 194 -1.19 20.86 2.14
CA GLU A 194 -1.97 20.14 1.12
C GLU A 194 -1.29 18.82 0.67
N LEU A 195 0.05 18.82 0.56
CA LEU A 195 0.80 17.64 0.13
C LEU A 195 0.74 16.53 1.18
N CYS A 196 0.89 16.88 2.47
CA CYS A 196 0.72 15.92 3.57
C CYS A 196 -0.67 15.29 3.54
N GLY A 197 -1.72 16.11 3.43
CA GLY A 197 -3.10 15.62 3.37
C GLY A 197 -3.33 14.66 2.20
N LYS A 198 -2.82 14.97 1.01
CA LYS A 198 -2.94 14.10 -0.18
C LYS A 198 -2.18 12.78 -0.02
N LEU A 199 -0.95 12.82 0.52
CA LEU A 199 -0.15 11.62 0.74
C LEU A 199 -0.76 10.75 1.84
N LEU A 200 -1.23 11.33 2.95
CA LEU A 200 -1.93 10.62 4.01
C LEU A 200 -3.23 9.99 3.48
N HIS A 201 -4.01 10.72 2.69
CA HIS A 201 -5.22 10.16 2.09
C HIS A 201 -4.91 8.95 1.20
N ARG A 202 -3.90 9.04 0.33
CA ARG A 202 -3.48 7.94 -0.55
C ARG A 202 -2.98 6.72 0.23
N ASP A 203 -2.07 6.95 1.17
CA ASP A 203 -1.28 5.89 1.80
C ASP A 203 -1.92 5.38 3.11
N ALA A 204 -2.47 6.27 3.96
CA ALA A 204 -3.11 5.87 5.21
C ALA A 204 -4.54 5.38 4.97
N TYR A 205 -5.40 6.27 4.49
CA TYR A 205 -6.83 5.99 4.42
C TYR A 205 -7.16 5.03 3.27
N LEU A 206 -6.90 5.42 2.02
CA LEU A 206 -7.20 4.56 0.86
C LEU A 206 -6.39 3.26 0.90
N GLY A 207 -5.15 3.31 1.35
CA GLY A 207 -4.32 2.13 1.50
C GLY A 207 -4.91 1.13 2.50
N GLU A 208 -5.36 1.60 3.68
CA GLU A 208 -5.99 0.74 4.68
C GLU A 208 -7.34 0.20 4.20
N TYR A 209 -8.17 1.04 3.57
CA TYR A 209 -9.47 0.58 3.04
C TYR A 209 -9.28 -0.49 1.97
N ARG A 210 -8.27 -0.33 1.10
CA ARG A 210 -7.92 -1.33 0.09
C ARG A 210 -7.48 -2.64 0.73
N GLU A 211 -6.58 -2.61 1.71
CA GLU A 211 -6.14 -3.81 2.42
C GLU A 211 -7.31 -4.54 3.10
N ARG A 212 -8.23 -3.78 3.73
CA ARG A 212 -9.43 -4.37 4.33
C ARG A 212 -10.36 -4.98 3.30
N LEU A 213 -10.54 -4.32 2.16
CA LEU A 213 -11.35 -4.83 1.06
C LEU A 213 -10.71 -6.07 0.41
N ASP A 214 -9.39 -6.07 0.25
CA ASP A 214 -8.64 -7.23 -0.26
C ASP A 214 -8.74 -8.43 0.70
N ASN A 215 -8.67 -8.19 2.01
CA ASN A 215 -8.87 -9.21 3.03
C ASN A 215 -10.31 -9.77 3.02
N PHE A 216 -11.31 -8.89 2.89
CA PHE A 216 -12.69 -9.30 2.72
C PHE A 216 -12.86 -10.19 1.47
N ALA A 217 -12.34 -9.74 0.32
CA ALA A 217 -12.42 -10.50 -0.93
C ALA A 217 -11.71 -11.84 -0.82
N ARG A 218 -10.53 -11.89 -0.20
CA ARG A 218 -9.77 -13.13 0.04
C ARG A 218 -10.57 -14.12 0.89
N SER A 219 -11.15 -13.65 1.99
CA SER A 219 -11.98 -14.50 2.85
C SER A 219 -13.24 -14.98 2.14
N LEU A 220 -13.94 -14.09 1.41
CA LEU A 220 -15.11 -14.47 0.62
C LEU A 220 -14.78 -15.54 -0.43
N VAL A 221 -13.73 -15.32 -1.22
CA VAL A 221 -13.27 -16.26 -2.26
C VAL A 221 -12.91 -17.60 -1.64
N TRP A 222 -12.13 -17.58 -0.55
CA TRP A 222 -11.74 -18.81 0.14
C TRP A 222 -12.94 -19.61 0.64
N GLN A 223 -13.86 -18.99 1.38
CA GLN A 223 -15.00 -19.70 1.96
C GLN A 223 -15.93 -20.26 0.90
N VAL A 224 -16.20 -19.50 -0.16
CA VAL A 224 -17.03 -20.00 -1.27
C VAL A 224 -16.33 -21.11 -2.03
N ASN A 225 -15.06 -20.93 -2.40
CA ASN A 225 -14.31 -21.92 -3.17
C ASN A 225 -14.10 -23.22 -2.39
N LYS A 226 -13.84 -23.15 -1.08
CA LYS A 226 -13.70 -24.31 -0.20
C LYS A 226 -14.94 -25.19 -0.21
N ILE A 227 -16.13 -24.59 -0.23
CA ILE A 227 -17.39 -25.34 -0.30
C ILE A 227 -17.63 -25.82 -1.74
N HIS A 228 -17.52 -24.91 -2.71
CA HIS A 228 -17.84 -25.21 -4.10
C HIS A 228 -16.94 -26.30 -4.70
N SER A 229 -15.63 -26.29 -4.38
CA SER A 229 -14.67 -27.25 -4.94
C SER A 229 -14.98 -28.72 -4.62
N GLN A 230 -15.72 -29.00 -3.53
CA GLN A 230 -16.10 -30.30 -3.08
C GLN A 230 -17.41 -30.81 -3.70
N GLY A 231 -18.05 -29.98 -4.48
CA GLY A 231 -19.34 -30.28 -5.12
C GLY A 231 -19.20 -30.75 -6.56
N MET A 232 -20.35 -31.04 -7.11
CA MET A 232 -20.52 -31.37 -8.52
C MET A 232 -21.69 -30.60 -9.11
N GLY A 233 -21.51 -30.11 -10.34
CA GLY A 233 -22.56 -29.54 -11.18
C GLY A 233 -23.30 -30.61 -11.97
N LEU A 234 -23.82 -30.23 -13.13
CA LEU A 234 -24.51 -31.13 -14.04
C LEU A 234 -23.57 -31.94 -14.94
N LYS A 235 -22.31 -31.55 -15.01
CA LYS A 235 -21.27 -32.18 -15.84
C LYS A 235 -20.11 -32.71 -15.02
N LYS A 236 -19.59 -33.87 -15.41
CA LYS A 236 -18.32 -34.41 -14.96
C LYS A 236 -17.18 -33.79 -15.74
N PHE A 237 -15.98 -33.83 -15.18
CA PHE A 237 -14.77 -33.33 -15.82
C PHE A 237 -14.12 -34.46 -16.64
N THR A 238 -13.57 -34.10 -17.79
CA THR A 238 -12.58 -34.87 -18.54
C THR A 238 -11.18 -34.34 -18.31
N ASP A 239 -11.10 -33.03 -18.08
CA ASP A 239 -9.88 -32.31 -17.69
C ASP A 239 -10.26 -31.18 -16.75
N ALA A 240 -9.32 -30.79 -15.88
CA ALA A 240 -9.44 -29.66 -15.01
C ALA A 240 -8.05 -29.04 -14.78
N LYS A 241 -7.94 -27.70 -14.88
CA LYS A 241 -6.70 -26.98 -14.60
C LYS A 241 -6.95 -25.98 -13.46
N GLY A 242 -6.08 -26.00 -12.47
CA GLY A 242 -6.12 -25.04 -11.37
C GLY A 242 -5.95 -23.60 -11.86
N THR A 243 -6.48 -22.64 -11.11
CA THR A 243 -6.42 -21.22 -11.47
C THR A 243 -5.27 -20.49 -10.77
N TYR A 244 -4.83 -20.97 -9.60
CA TYR A 244 -3.76 -20.35 -8.82
C TYR A 244 -2.40 -21.01 -9.15
N PRO A 245 -1.43 -20.25 -9.67
CA PRO A 245 -0.11 -20.79 -9.97
C PRO A 245 0.78 -20.81 -8.73
N VAL A 246 1.69 -21.78 -8.70
CA VAL A 246 2.87 -21.84 -7.86
C VAL A 246 4.03 -21.23 -8.62
N ASP A 247 4.99 -20.61 -7.94
CA ASP A 247 6.20 -20.09 -8.59
C ASP A 247 6.93 -21.22 -9.32
N SER A 248 7.23 -21.03 -10.59
CA SER A 248 7.84 -22.05 -11.45
C SER A 248 9.23 -22.50 -10.98
N THR A 249 9.89 -21.71 -10.14
CA THR A 249 11.20 -22.05 -9.55
C THR A 249 11.07 -22.80 -8.22
N ALA A 250 9.84 -22.96 -7.68
CA ALA A 250 9.56 -23.49 -6.37
C ALA A 250 8.54 -24.66 -6.39
N LEU A 251 8.49 -25.41 -7.46
CA LEU A 251 7.52 -26.53 -7.63
C LEU A 251 7.72 -27.69 -6.65
N THR A 252 8.90 -27.78 -6.05
CA THR A 252 9.28 -28.78 -5.03
C THR A 252 9.34 -28.20 -3.62
N GLU A 253 8.98 -26.94 -3.44
CA GLU A 253 8.90 -26.30 -2.13
C GLU A 253 7.50 -26.46 -1.53
N PRO A 254 7.37 -26.52 -0.20
CA PRO A 254 6.07 -26.60 0.46
C PRO A 254 5.08 -25.54 -0.02
N LEU A 255 3.85 -25.94 -0.33
CA LEU A 255 2.83 -25.04 -0.86
C LEU A 255 2.40 -23.94 0.12
N ASN A 256 2.50 -24.20 1.43
CA ASN A 256 2.25 -23.21 2.47
C ASN A 256 3.45 -22.24 2.68
N GLY A 257 4.60 -22.55 2.07
CA GLY A 257 5.81 -21.73 2.20
C GLY A 257 5.81 -20.47 1.33
N SER A 258 6.50 -19.44 1.80
CA SER A 258 6.62 -18.15 1.10
C SER A 258 7.31 -18.25 -0.27
N ARG A 259 8.10 -19.32 -0.54
CA ARG A 259 8.77 -19.54 -1.83
C ARG A 259 7.82 -20.05 -2.90
N ALA A 260 6.88 -20.91 -2.53
CA ALA A 260 5.87 -21.42 -3.46
C ALA A 260 4.94 -20.31 -3.99
N ASP A 261 4.75 -19.24 -3.21
CA ASP A 261 3.92 -18.08 -3.52
C ASP A 261 2.48 -18.42 -3.95
N LEU A 262 1.99 -19.59 -3.51
CA LEU A 262 0.61 -19.97 -3.77
C LEU A 262 -0.33 -19.05 -2.98
N PHE A 263 -1.30 -18.44 -3.65
CA PHE A 263 -2.12 -17.38 -3.07
C PHE A 263 -2.90 -17.81 -1.81
N PHE A 264 -3.38 -19.05 -1.78
CA PHE A 264 -4.06 -19.68 -0.64
C PHE A 264 -3.25 -20.82 -0.02
N GLY A 265 -1.93 -20.85 -0.19
CA GLY A 265 -1.07 -21.91 0.34
C GLY A 265 -1.16 -22.05 1.86
N ASP A 266 -1.29 -20.94 2.58
CA ASP A 266 -1.49 -20.88 4.04
C ASP A 266 -2.80 -21.53 4.53
N LYS A 267 -3.73 -21.81 3.64
CA LYS A 267 -5.02 -22.45 3.96
C LYS A 267 -4.99 -23.97 3.82
N ILE A 268 -3.91 -24.53 3.26
CA ILE A 268 -3.74 -25.99 3.14
C ILE A 268 -3.39 -26.58 4.51
N LYS A 269 -4.05 -27.68 4.85
CA LYS A 269 -3.86 -28.42 6.11
C LYS A 269 -3.65 -29.91 5.82
N ASP A 270 -3.17 -30.63 6.82
CA ASP A 270 -3.17 -32.07 6.75
C ASP A 270 -4.61 -32.59 6.61
N GLY A 271 -4.84 -33.44 5.62
CA GLY A 271 -6.17 -33.93 5.31
C GLY A 271 -6.18 -34.84 4.09
N GLN A 272 -7.36 -35.03 3.52
CA GLN A 272 -7.59 -35.93 2.42
C GLN A 272 -8.41 -35.30 1.33
N CYS A 273 -8.09 -35.64 0.08
CA CYS A 273 -8.88 -35.28 -1.11
C CYS A 273 -9.50 -36.56 -1.73
N THR A 274 -10.78 -36.51 -2.02
CA THR A 274 -11.51 -37.64 -2.65
C THR A 274 -11.79 -37.32 -4.12
N PHE A 275 -11.53 -38.32 -4.96
CA PHE A 275 -11.85 -38.30 -6.40
C PHE A 275 -12.77 -39.43 -6.75
N PHE A 276 -13.74 -39.17 -7.63
CA PHE A 276 -14.62 -40.16 -8.22
C PHE A 276 -14.32 -40.25 -9.71
N VAL A 277 -13.83 -41.39 -10.18
CA VAL A 277 -13.54 -41.63 -11.60
C VAL A 277 -14.56 -42.56 -12.17
N TYR A 278 -15.19 -42.19 -13.26
CA TYR A 278 -16.26 -42.93 -13.95
C TYR A 278 -15.78 -43.43 -15.29
N ASP A 279 -16.06 -44.67 -15.62
CA ASP A 279 -15.86 -45.22 -16.96
C ASP A 279 -17.01 -44.85 -17.92
N SER A 280 -16.93 -45.30 -19.17
CA SER A 280 -17.95 -45.07 -20.20
C SER A 280 -19.28 -45.82 -19.89
N ALA A 281 -19.29 -46.82 -19.05
CA ALA A 281 -20.47 -47.53 -18.59
C ALA A 281 -21.11 -46.86 -17.35
N GLY A 282 -20.47 -45.85 -16.79
CA GLY A 282 -20.91 -45.13 -15.58
C GLY A 282 -20.47 -45.83 -14.28
N ILE A 283 -19.65 -46.88 -14.35
CA ILE A 283 -19.09 -47.52 -13.16
C ILE A 283 -18.10 -46.54 -12.52
N VAL A 284 -18.27 -46.30 -11.21
CA VAL A 284 -17.46 -45.34 -10.47
C VAL A 284 -16.41 -46.04 -9.61
N ARG A 285 -15.23 -45.43 -9.57
CA ARG A 285 -14.19 -45.77 -8.61
C ARG A 285 -13.92 -44.56 -7.73
N ARG A 286 -14.11 -44.72 -6.43
CA ARG A 286 -13.74 -43.72 -5.41
C ARG A 286 -12.29 -43.96 -5.00
N THR A 287 -11.50 -42.91 -4.99
CA THR A 287 -10.12 -42.93 -4.46
C THR A 287 -9.92 -41.70 -3.58
N THR A 288 -9.28 -41.91 -2.44
CA THR A 288 -8.93 -40.83 -1.51
C THR A 288 -7.41 -40.78 -1.39
N VAL A 289 -6.84 -39.61 -1.51
CA VAL A 289 -5.39 -39.34 -1.40
C VAL A 289 -5.12 -38.46 -0.20
N ASP A 290 -4.05 -38.76 0.53
CA ASP A 290 -3.60 -37.95 1.66
C ASP A 290 -2.82 -36.72 1.14
N ILE A 291 -3.07 -35.57 1.72
CA ILE A 291 -2.39 -34.32 1.46
C ILE A 291 -1.86 -33.76 2.78
N HIS A 292 -0.59 -33.36 2.80
CA HIS A 292 0.03 -32.75 3.96
C HIS A 292 0.27 -31.28 3.72
N GLN A 293 0.21 -30.48 4.77
CA GLN A 293 0.46 -29.03 4.67
C GLN A 293 1.87 -28.70 4.15
N THR A 294 2.81 -29.62 4.28
CA THR A 294 4.20 -29.49 3.80
C THR A 294 4.42 -30.02 2.39
N ASP A 295 3.37 -30.55 1.74
CA ASP A 295 3.50 -31.07 0.37
C ASP A 295 3.78 -29.91 -0.60
N SER A 296 4.64 -30.21 -1.56
CA SER A 296 4.89 -29.37 -2.73
C SER A 296 3.87 -29.66 -3.85
N LEU A 297 3.82 -28.83 -4.87
CA LEU A 297 3.00 -29.12 -6.05
C LEU A 297 3.42 -30.42 -6.73
N GLN A 298 4.74 -30.69 -6.76
CA GLN A 298 5.27 -31.95 -7.31
C GLN A 298 4.87 -33.17 -6.46
N ASP A 299 4.81 -33.04 -5.13
CA ASP A 299 4.38 -34.14 -4.26
C ASP A 299 2.91 -34.47 -4.48
N ILE A 300 2.04 -33.49 -4.62
CA ILE A 300 0.62 -33.71 -4.96
C ILE A 300 0.49 -34.42 -6.31
N VAL A 301 1.24 -34.02 -7.33
CA VAL A 301 1.26 -34.73 -8.62
C VAL A 301 1.71 -36.18 -8.46
N ASN A 302 2.78 -36.40 -7.71
CA ASN A 302 3.30 -37.74 -7.45
C ASN A 302 2.29 -38.63 -6.67
N THR A 303 1.59 -38.07 -5.70
CA THR A 303 0.57 -38.72 -4.89
C THR A 303 -0.63 -39.15 -5.75
N ILE A 304 -1.12 -38.25 -6.61
CA ILE A 304 -2.25 -38.61 -7.52
C ILE A 304 -1.85 -39.65 -8.56
N ASN A 305 -0.62 -39.57 -9.08
CA ASN A 305 -0.12 -40.51 -10.11
C ASN A 305 0.45 -41.82 -9.56
N ASN A 306 0.45 -42.04 -8.22
CA ASN A 306 1.04 -43.22 -7.63
C ASN A 306 0.31 -44.49 -8.11
N ALA A 307 1.06 -45.46 -8.63
CA ALA A 307 0.51 -46.69 -9.21
C ALA A 307 -0.27 -47.58 -8.21
N GLY A 308 0.04 -47.44 -6.91
CA GLY A 308 -0.59 -48.30 -5.87
C GLY A 308 -1.69 -47.60 -5.07
N THR A 309 -1.48 -46.34 -4.72
CA THR A 309 -2.34 -45.55 -3.82
C THR A 309 -2.96 -44.32 -4.49
N GLY A 310 -2.53 -43.98 -5.69
CA GLY A 310 -3.03 -42.82 -6.44
C GLY A 310 -4.39 -43.04 -7.09
N VAL A 311 -4.80 -42.13 -7.94
CA VAL A 311 -6.13 -42.14 -8.59
C VAL A 311 -6.04 -42.82 -9.97
N PRO A 312 -6.56 -44.02 -10.13
CA PRO A 312 -6.50 -44.72 -11.41
C PRO A 312 -7.30 -44.00 -12.49
N ASN A 313 -6.80 -44.05 -13.73
CA ASN A 313 -7.40 -43.44 -14.92
C ASN A 313 -7.54 -41.90 -14.82
N LEU A 314 -6.75 -41.29 -13.94
CA LEU A 314 -6.59 -39.84 -13.81
C LEU A 314 -5.11 -39.52 -13.78
N THR A 315 -4.65 -38.65 -14.66
CA THR A 315 -3.25 -38.20 -14.74
C THR A 315 -3.14 -36.75 -14.24
N ALA A 316 -2.28 -36.53 -13.26
CA ALA A 316 -1.90 -35.21 -12.79
C ALA A 316 -0.61 -34.74 -13.45
N SER A 317 -0.52 -33.49 -13.78
CA SER A 317 0.67 -32.82 -14.33
C SER A 317 0.74 -31.36 -13.88
N ILE A 318 1.91 -30.74 -14.08
CA ILE A 318 2.08 -29.29 -13.84
C ILE A 318 2.16 -28.59 -15.19
N GLU A 319 1.30 -27.59 -15.38
CA GLU A 319 1.28 -26.74 -16.58
C GLU A 319 1.19 -25.27 -16.16
N ASP A 320 2.18 -24.48 -16.54
CA ASP A 320 2.30 -23.05 -16.14
C ASP A 320 2.29 -22.82 -14.61
N GLY A 321 2.93 -23.71 -13.85
CA GLY A 321 2.92 -23.66 -12.37
C GLY A 321 1.58 -24.06 -11.73
N LYS A 322 0.64 -24.61 -12.48
CA LYS A 322 -0.71 -25.00 -12.02
C LYS A 322 -0.90 -26.51 -12.10
N LEU A 323 -1.66 -27.05 -11.17
CA LEU A 323 -2.07 -28.44 -11.23
C LEU A 323 -3.06 -28.64 -12.37
N LYS A 324 -2.80 -29.62 -13.22
CA LYS A 324 -3.69 -30.08 -14.29
C LYS A 324 -4.01 -31.55 -14.10
N LEU A 325 -5.29 -31.88 -14.15
CA LEU A 325 -5.82 -33.23 -14.07
C LEU A 325 -6.48 -33.58 -15.40
N VAL A 326 -6.18 -34.76 -15.93
CA VAL A 326 -6.75 -35.26 -17.18
C VAL A 326 -7.18 -36.72 -16.98
N ALA A 327 -8.45 -37.04 -17.25
CA ALA A 327 -8.93 -38.40 -17.27
C ALA A 327 -8.46 -39.13 -18.52
N ASP A 328 -8.22 -40.45 -18.40
CA ASP A 328 -7.90 -41.29 -19.53
C ASP A 328 -9.06 -41.32 -20.56
N ASN A 329 -8.76 -41.72 -21.78
CA ASN A 329 -9.78 -41.78 -22.82
C ASN A 329 -10.94 -42.72 -22.44
N GLY A 330 -12.17 -42.23 -22.51
CA GLY A 330 -13.38 -42.93 -22.10
C GLY A 330 -13.71 -42.80 -20.62
N TYR A 331 -12.91 -42.06 -19.85
CA TYR A 331 -13.17 -41.77 -18.44
C TYR A 331 -13.57 -40.32 -18.20
N SER A 332 -14.22 -40.07 -17.08
CA SER A 332 -14.53 -38.76 -16.55
C SER A 332 -14.40 -38.79 -15.04
N PHE A 333 -14.28 -37.63 -14.41
CA PHE A 333 -14.12 -37.58 -12.96
C PHE A 333 -14.95 -36.45 -12.33
N ALA A 334 -15.14 -36.59 -11.03
CA ALA A 334 -15.71 -35.55 -10.17
C ALA A 334 -14.89 -35.43 -8.88
N PHE A 335 -14.98 -34.25 -8.27
CA PHE A 335 -14.38 -33.99 -6.98
C PHE A 335 -15.34 -34.38 -5.86
N GLY A 336 -14.79 -34.86 -4.76
CA GLY A 336 -15.52 -35.17 -3.54
C GLY A 336 -15.03 -34.34 -2.35
N GLU A 337 -15.15 -34.89 -1.16
CA GLU A 337 -14.73 -34.26 0.08
C GLU A 337 -13.23 -33.93 0.05
N ASP A 338 -12.88 -32.70 0.45
CA ASP A 338 -11.53 -32.22 0.62
C ASP A 338 -11.35 -31.56 2.00
N SER A 339 -10.84 -32.36 2.95
CA SER A 339 -10.56 -31.89 4.29
C SER A 339 -9.24 -31.09 4.38
N SER A 340 -8.37 -31.22 3.37
CA SER A 340 -7.12 -30.51 3.30
C SER A 340 -7.26 -29.06 2.80
N GLY A 341 -8.31 -28.76 2.01
CA GLY A 341 -8.51 -27.49 1.32
C GLY A 341 -7.60 -27.30 0.09
N ALA A 342 -6.83 -28.33 -0.30
CA ALA A 342 -5.86 -28.24 -1.39
C ALA A 342 -6.51 -27.96 -2.75
N MET A 343 -7.70 -28.53 -3.03
CA MET A 343 -8.40 -28.28 -4.30
C MET A 343 -8.78 -26.81 -4.45
N ALA A 344 -9.36 -26.22 -3.39
CA ALA A 344 -9.70 -24.81 -3.37
C ALA A 344 -8.45 -23.91 -3.45
N ALA A 345 -7.39 -24.26 -2.71
CA ALA A 345 -6.14 -23.50 -2.69
C ALA A 345 -5.41 -23.49 -4.04
N LEU A 346 -5.46 -24.60 -4.78
CA LEU A 346 -4.92 -24.74 -6.13
C LEU A 346 -5.86 -24.19 -7.22
N GLY A 347 -7.08 -23.82 -6.86
CA GLY A 347 -8.07 -23.29 -7.79
C GLY A 347 -8.74 -24.33 -8.68
N LEU A 348 -8.85 -25.57 -8.21
CA LEU A 348 -9.57 -26.64 -8.90
C LEU A 348 -11.05 -26.63 -8.52
N ASN A 349 -11.93 -26.70 -9.52
CA ASN A 349 -13.39 -26.73 -9.32
C ASN A 349 -13.91 -25.56 -8.47
N THR A 350 -13.30 -24.37 -8.60
CA THR A 350 -13.63 -23.17 -7.82
C THR A 350 -14.70 -22.34 -8.49
N PHE A 351 -15.49 -21.58 -7.68
CA PHE A 351 -16.48 -20.64 -8.18
C PHE A 351 -15.87 -19.29 -8.55
N PHE A 352 -14.95 -18.79 -7.74
CA PHE A 352 -14.25 -17.53 -7.97
C PHE A 352 -12.80 -17.77 -8.38
N ASP A 353 -12.32 -16.87 -9.24
CA ASP A 353 -10.91 -16.61 -9.54
C ASP A 353 -10.46 -15.30 -8.90
N GLY A 354 -9.14 -15.12 -8.77
CA GLY A 354 -8.56 -13.99 -8.06
C GLY A 354 -8.70 -14.15 -6.54
N GLY A 355 -8.56 -13.07 -5.80
CA GLY A 355 -8.66 -13.14 -4.34
C GLY A 355 -8.51 -11.77 -3.68
N ARG A 356 -8.43 -10.71 -4.49
CA ARG A 356 -8.37 -9.32 -4.02
C ARG A 356 -9.57 -8.55 -4.56
N GLY A 357 -9.92 -7.45 -3.92
CA GLY A 357 -11.03 -6.61 -4.35
C GLY A 357 -10.92 -6.13 -5.80
N ARG A 358 -9.70 -6.06 -6.34
CA ARG A 358 -9.44 -5.62 -7.72
C ARG A 358 -9.49 -6.74 -8.78
N ASP A 359 -9.32 -7.99 -8.39
CA ASP A 359 -9.15 -9.12 -9.33
C ASP A 359 -10.16 -10.27 -9.13
N ILE A 360 -11.02 -10.19 -8.13
CA ILE A 360 -12.09 -11.16 -7.93
C ILE A 360 -13.00 -11.22 -9.15
N SER A 361 -13.24 -12.42 -9.64
CA SER A 361 -14.10 -12.69 -10.79
C SER A 361 -14.71 -14.08 -10.70
N ILE A 362 -15.79 -14.32 -11.43
CA ILE A 362 -16.34 -15.66 -11.58
C ILE A 362 -15.38 -16.47 -12.45
N ASN A 363 -15.11 -17.73 -12.03
CA ASN A 363 -14.24 -18.65 -12.75
C ASN A 363 -14.65 -18.77 -14.22
N GLN A 364 -13.68 -18.72 -15.12
CA GLN A 364 -13.94 -18.69 -16.56
C GLN A 364 -14.66 -19.95 -17.05
N LEU A 365 -14.40 -21.12 -16.45
CA LEU A 365 -15.09 -22.37 -16.78
C LEU A 365 -16.60 -22.23 -16.54
N ILE A 366 -16.99 -21.72 -15.37
CA ILE A 366 -18.39 -21.47 -15.01
C ILE A 366 -19.03 -20.42 -15.92
N ARG A 367 -18.30 -19.35 -16.26
CA ARG A 367 -18.81 -18.32 -17.19
C ARG A 367 -19.06 -18.87 -18.59
N SER A 368 -18.26 -19.84 -19.02
CA SER A 368 -18.45 -20.49 -20.34
C SER A 368 -19.55 -21.54 -20.34
N ASP A 369 -19.75 -22.25 -19.21
CA ASP A 369 -20.74 -23.31 -19.08
C ASP A 369 -21.25 -23.37 -17.63
N LEU A 370 -22.49 -22.91 -17.43
CA LEU A 370 -23.15 -22.90 -16.13
C LEU A 370 -23.40 -24.30 -15.54
N SER A 371 -23.25 -25.38 -16.34
CA SER A 371 -23.36 -26.75 -15.84
C SER A 371 -22.26 -27.13 -14.85
N TYR A 372 -21.21 -26.34 -14.71
CA TYR A 372 -20.15 -26.49 -13.72
C TYR A 372 -20.43 -25.72 -12.41
N ILE A 373 -21.60 -25.13 -12.24
CA ILE A 373 -22.01 -24.60 -10.93
C ILE A 373 -22.37 -25.76 -10.03
N ASN A 374 -21.62 -25.93 -8.95
CA ASN A 374 -21.79 -27.02 -8.02
C ASN A 374 -22.92 -26.74 -7.03
N SER A 375 -24.00 -27.47 -7.13
CA SER A 375 -25.12 -27.45 -6.17
C SER A 375 -25.22 -28.77 -5.38
N ASN A 376 -24.66 -29.82 -5.93
CA ASN A 376 -24.80 -31.21 -5.46
C ASN A 376 -23.53 -31.67 -4.76
N HIS A 377 -23.68 -32.64 -3.88
CA HIS A 377 -22.57 -33.40 -3.30
C HIS A 377 -22.56 -34.78 -3.89
N VAL A 378 -21.39 -35.32 -4.27
CA VAL A 378 -21.24 -36.72 -4.67
C VAL A 378 -21.24 -37.58 -3.42
N ASN A 379 -22.16 -38.52 -3.28
CA ASN A 379 -22.23 -39.40 -2.12
C ASN A 379 -21.04 -40.40 -2.09
N GLY A 380 -20.90 -41.13 -0.99
CA GLY A 380 -19.81 -42.10 -0.83
C GLY A 380 -19.79 -43.23 -1.88
N ALA A 381 -20.89 -43.47 -2.57
CA ALA A 381 -21.03 -44.47 -3.66
C ALA A 381 -20.70 -43.86 -5.04
N GLY A 382 -20.38 -42.55 -5.11
CA GLY A 382 -20.11 -41.85 -6.36
C GLY A 382 -21.37 -41.45 -7.14
N GLU A 383 -22.53 -41.55 -6.50
CA GLU A 383 -23.77 -41.11 -7.11
C GLU A 383 -24.03 -39.63 -6.81
N TYR A 384 -24.58 -38.95 -7.77
CA TYR A 384 -25.09 -37.58 -7.58
C TYR A 384 -26.56 -37.53 -7.95
N ASN A 385 -27.32 -36.80 -7.17
CA ASN A 385 -28.76 -36.63 -7.41
C ASN A 385 -29.01 -35.19 -7.90
N VAL A 386 -29.61 -35.03 -9.07
CA VAL A 386 -29.93 -33.71 -9.64
C VAL A 386 -30.82 -32.88 -8.72
N GLY A 387 -31.53 -33.50 -7.77
CA GLY A 387 -32.32 -32.81 -6.74
C GLY A 387 -31.56 -32.50 -5.45
N ASP A 388 -30.31 -32.89 -5.31
CA ASP A 388 -29.49 -32.55 -4.14
C ASP A 388 -29.10 -31.07 -4.19
N ASN A 389 -29.16 -30.41 -3.04
CA ASN A 389 -28.83 -29.00 -2.88
C ASN A 389 -27.93 -28.75 -1.65
N LYS A 390 -27.16 -29.73 -1.25
CA LYS A 390 -26.33 -29.64 -0.03
C LYS A 390 -25.29 -28.54 -0.15
N ILE A 391 -24.54 -28.45 -1.25
CA ILE A 391 -23.56 -27.40 -1.50
C ILE A 391 -24.24 -26.03 -1.54
N ALA A 392 -25.39 -25.91 -2.22
CA ALA A 392 -26.11 -24.63 -2.26
C ALA A 392 -26.58 -24.17 -0.86
N LYS A 393 -27.00 -25.10 0.01
CA LYS A 393 -27.34 -24.78 1.41
C LYS A 393 -26.13 -24.39 2.24
N GLU A 394 -25.01 -25.07 2.06
CA GLU A 394 -23.76 -24.71 2.75
C GLU A 394 -23.26 -23.33 2.32
N LEU A 395 -23.33 -23.00 1.02
CA LEU A 395 -23.03 -21.65 0.53
C LEU A 395 -23.99 -20.60 1.12
N ALA A 396 -25.27 -20.88 1.20
CA ALA A 396 -26.23 -19.97 1.83
C ALA A 396 -25.98 -19.80 3.34
N ALA A 397 -25.52 -20.85 4.02
CA ALA A 397 -25.20 -20.81 5.44
C ALA A 397 -23.99 -19.90 5.78
N LEU A 398 -23.10 -19.63 4.81
CA LEU A 398 -21.96 -18.69 4.97
C LEU A 398 -22.39 -17.31 5.40
N GLN A 399 -23.61 -16.88 5.09
CA GLN A 399 -24.15 -15.60 5.54
C GLN A 399 -24.13 -15.43 7.06
N TYR A 400 -24.31 -16.54 7.80
CA TYR A 400 -24.39 -16.55 9.25
C TYR A 400 -23.14 -17.10 9.93
N GLN A 401 -22.20 -17.62 9.15
CA GLN A 401 -21.01 -18.27 9.66
C GLN A 401 -19.94 -17.21 10.00
N LYS A 402 -19.38 -17.32 11.20
CA LYS A 402 -18.21 -16.53 11.58
C LYS A 402 -16.96 -17.14 10.95
N VAL A 403 -16.18 -16.30 10.29
CA VAL A 403 -14.93 -16.66 9.64
C VAL A 403 -13.79 -15.84 10.21
N GLU A 404 -12.59 -16.40 10.21
CA GLU A 404 -11.38 -15.68 10.58
C GLU A 404 -10.88 -14.90 9.37
N PHE A 405 -10.59 -13.62 9.59
CA PHE A 405 -9.96 -12.76 8.59
C PHE A 405 -8.46 -12.68 8.87
N ASP A 406 -7.67 -12.48 7.83
CA ASP A 406 -6.22 -12.33 8.01
C ASP A 406 -5.89 -11.03 8.77
N THR A 407 -4.80 -11.04 9.52
CA THR A 407 -4.35 -9.87 10.29
C THR A 407 -3.92 -8.74 9.37
N ILE A 408 -4.42 -7.52 9.61
CA ILE A 408 -4.01 -6.31 8.90
C ILE A 408 -3.24 -5.41 9.87
N GLY A 409 -1.94 -5.29 9.67
CA GLY A 409 -1.08 -4.52 10.60
C GLY A 409 -1.15 -5.10 12.02
N ASN A 410 -1.47 -4.25 13.00
CA ASN A 410 -1.61 -4.63 14.41
C ASN A 410 -3.06 -4.96 14.80
N ILE A 411 -3.97 -5.08 13.82
CA ILE A 411 -5.38 -5.40 14.10
C ILE A 411 -5.49 -6.91 14.22
N SER A 412 -5.74 -7.37 15.44
CA SER A 412 -5.95 -8.78 15.74
C SER A 412 -7.15 -9.33 14.96
N THR A 413 -7.00 -10.55 14.45
CA THR A 413 -8.09 -11.29 13.82
C THR A 413 -9.19 -11.56 14.82
N LYS A 414 -10.41 -11.19 14.48
CA LYS A 414 -11.61 -11.55 15.19
C LYS A 414 -12.50 -12.36 14.27
N ALA A 415 -13.07 -13.44 14.78
CA ALA A 415 -14.03 -14.21 14.02
C ALA A 415 -15.35 -13.41 13.91
N GLU A 416 -15.66 -12.96 12.70
CA GLU A 416 -16.86 -12.17 12.36
C GLU A 416 -17.55 -12.80 11.15
N THR A 417 -18.84 -12.48 10.94
CA THR A 417 -19.48 -12.83 9.68
C THR A 417 -18.97 -11.92 8.57
N LEU A 418 -19.10 -12.35 7.32
CA LEU A 418 -18.76 -11.51 6.16
C LEU A 418 -19.50 -10.16 6.19
N GLN A 419 -20.77 -10.18 6.61
CA GLN A 419 -21.58 -8.96 6.72
C GLN A 419 -21.05 -8.02 7.82
N GLU A 420 -20.76 -8.53 9.02
CA GLU A 420 -20.23 -7.74 10.14
C GLU A 420 -18.90 -7.07 9.78
N TYR A 421 -18.00 -7.78 9.08
CA TYR A 421 -16.73 -7.23 8.63
C TYR A 421 -16.93 -6.08 7.63
N TYR A 422 -17.82 -6.27 6.65
CA TYR A 422 -18.13 -5.23 5.67
C TYR A 422 -18.77 -3.99 6.31
N ASP A 423 -19.71 -4.18 7.24
CA ASP A 423 -20.36 -3.10 7.97
C ASP A 423 -19.35 -2.32 8.83
N THR A 424 -18.40 -3.01 9.44
CA THR A 424 -17.29 -2.39 10.18
C THR A 424 -16.41 -1.53 9.25
N LEU A 425 -16.11 -2.01 8.04
CA LEU A 425 -15.35 -1.24 7.06
C LEU A 425 -16.10 0.03 6.64
N VAL A 426 -17.39 -0.08 6.31
CA VAL A 426 -18.23 1.07 5.93
C VAL A 426 -18.34 2.07 7.08
N GLY A 427 -18.55 1.58 8.31
CA GLY A 427 -18.60 2.41 9.53
C GLY A 427 -17.29 3.18 9.75
N LYS A 428 -16.14 2.52 9.55
CA LYS A 428 -14.84 3.18 9.66
C LYS A 428 -14.68 4.30 8.62
N ILE A 429 -15.02 4.05 7.35
CA ILE A 429 -14.97 5.07 6.30
C ILE A 429 -15.85 6.28 6.67
N GLY A 430 -17.04 6.03 7.20
CA GLY A 430 -17.95 7.07 7.67
C GLY A 430 -17.37 7.90 8.82
N ALA A 431 -16.79 7.26 9.81
CA ALA A 431 -16.14 7.91 10.96
C ALA A 431 -14.93 8.74 10.52
N ASP A 432 -14.04 8.18 9.70
CA ASP A 432 -12.86 8.87 9.18
C ASP A 432 -13.25 10.10 8.34
N THR A 433 -14.29 9.97 7.50
CA THR A 433 -14.83 11.08 6.71
C THR A 433 -15.41 12.19 7.59
N SER A 434 -16.16 11.82 8.63
CA SER A 434 -16.73 12.78 9.59
C SER A 434 -15.64 13.54 10.33
N THR A 435 -14.60 12.82 10.81
CA THR A 435 -13.43 13.39 11.48
C THR A 435 -12.67 14.35 10.57
N ALA A 436 -12.41 13.96 9.31
CA ALA A 436 -11.74 14.81 8.33
C ALA A 436 -12.53 16.10 8.04
N ASN A 437 -13.86 15.99 7.90
CA ASN A 437 -14.73 17.16 7.71
C ASN A 437 -14.75 18.10 8.93
N PHE A 438 -14.72 17.54 10.14
CA PHE A 438 -14.63 18.34 11.37
C PHE A 438 -13.33 19.12 11.42
N HIS A 439 -12.18 18.45 11.22
CA HIS A 439 -10.87 19.12 11.19
C HIS A 439 -10.79 20.17 10.09
N TYR A 440 -11.27 19.88 8.89
CA TYR A 440 -11.30 20.85 7.79
C TYR A 440 -12.05 22.13 8.17
N LYS A 441 -13.25 21.99 8.77
CA LYS A 441 -14.05 23.15 9.19
C LYS A 441 -13.37 23.95 10.30
N PHE A 442 -12.75 23.25 11.25
CA PHE A 442 -12.02 23.87 12.36
C PHE A 442 -10.81 24.67 11.84
N GLU A 443 -9.94 24.03 11.03
CA GLU A 443 -8.75 24.66 10.48
C GLU A 443 -9.10 25.85 9.55
N LYS A 444 -10.16 25.69 8.77
CA LYS A 444 -10.65 26.78 7.91
C LYS A 444 -11.13 27.99 8.73
N ALA A 445 -11.84 27.76 9.82
CA ALA A 445 -12.29 28.84 10.70
C ALA A 445 -11.11 29.53 11.39
N LEU A 446 -10.13 28.77 11.87
CA LEU A 446 -8.90 29.28 12.47
C LEU A 446 -8.09 30.12 11.48
N ALA A 447 -7.91 29.62 10.26
CA ALA A 447 -7.21 30.35 9.20
C ALA A 447 -7.90 31.69 8.89
N SER A 448 -9.25 31.68 8.78
CA SER A 448 -10.03 32.89 8.53
C SER A 448 -9.92 33.92 9.66
N GLU A 449 -9.86 33.47 10.92
CA GLU A 449 -9.65 34.36 12.07
C GLU A 449 -8.24 34.96 12.09
N LEU A 450 -7.23 34.14 11.78
CA LEU A 450 -5.84 34.63 11.68
C LEU A 450 -5.67 35.63 10.53
N ASP A 451 -6.28 35.39 9.39
CA ASP A 451 -6.29 36.34 8.26
C ASP A 451 -6.96 37.69 8.67
N ALA A 452 -8.11 37.60 9.34
CA ALA A 452 -8.79 38.84 9.83
C ALA A 452 -7.95 39.60 10.83
N ARG A 453 -7.27 38.93 11.77
CA ARG A 453 -6.33 39.61 12.70
C ARG A 453 -5.12 40.23 11.99
N GLN A 454 -4.62 39.58 10.96
CA GLN A 454 -3.52 40.12 10.16
C GLN A 454 -3.96 41.36 9.39
N GLU A 455 -5.19 41.38 8.82
CA GLU A 455 -5.78 42.52 8.18
C GLU A 455 -6.01 43.69 9.17
N GLU A 456 -6.39 43.40 10.41
CA GLU A 456 -6.58 44.40 11.46
C GLU A 456 -5.25 45.10 11.83
N ILE A 457 -4.13 44.37 11.86
CA ILE A 457 -2.82 44.87 12.26
C ILE A 457 -2.08 45.53 11.07
N GLY A 458 -2.13 44.89 9.89
CA GLY A 458 -1.35 45.30 8.72
C GLY A 458 -2.16 45.88 7.57
N GLY A 459 -3.47 45.86 7.66
CA GLY A 459 -4.35 46.35 6.61
C GLY A 459 -4.34 47.88 6.48
N VAL A 460 -4.32 48.35 5.25
CA VAL A 460 -4.43 49.79 4.96
C VAL A 460 -5.89 50.22 5.02
N ASN A 461 -6.23 51.05 6.00
CA ASN A 461 -7.55 51.65 6.08
C ASN A 461 -7.69 52.74 5.00
N LEU A 462 -8.37 52.40 3.90
CA LEU A 462 -8.60 53.35 2.78
C LEU A 462 -9.18 54.69 3.21
N ASN A 463 -10.04 54.72 4.23
CA ASN A 463 -10.62 55.97 4.74
C ASN A 463 -9.58 56.83 5.47
N GLU A 464 -8.66 56.19 6.21
CA GLU A 464 -7.57 56.89 6.89
C GLU A 464 -6.54 57.44 5.90
N GLU A 465 -6.18 56.62 4.88
CA GLU A 465 -5.29 57.07 3.80
C GLU A 465 -5.92 58.15 2.95
N MET A 466 -7.22 58.11 2.67
CA MET A 466 -7.94 59.19 1.98
C MET A 466 -7.96 60.45 2.84
N GLY A 467 -8.13 60.34 4.15
CA GLY A 467 -7.99 61.47 5.09
C GLY A 467 -6.60 62.08 5.09
N ASN A 468 -5.57 61.22 5.08
CA ASN A 468 -4.18 61.64 4.98
C ASN A 468 -3.88 62.33 3.63
N LEU A 469 -4.38 61.75 2.53
CA LEU A 469 -4.22 62.35 1.20
C LEU A 469 -4.85 63.74 1.11
N ILE A 470 -6.05 63.94 1.63
CA ILE A 470 -6.74 65.21 1.67
C ILE A 470 -5.93 66.20 2.52
N ARG A 471 -5.41 65.78 3.67
CA ARG A 471 -4.55 66.60 4.53
C ARG A 471 -3.26 67.01 3.84
N PHE A 472 -2.61 66.12 3.11
CA PHE A 472 -1.42 66.41 2.31
C PHE A 472 -1.73 67.34 1.14
N GLN A 473 -2.87 67.21 0.45
CA GLN A 473 -3.33 68.14 -0.59
C GLN A 473 -3.57 69.51 -0.03
N HIS A 474 -4.18 69.65 1.16
CA HIS A 474 -4.36 70.94 1.81
C HIS A 474 -3.03 71.57 2.21
N ASN A 475 -2.09 70.82 2.76
CA ASN A 475 -0.76 71.25 3.12
C ASN A 475 0.03 71.71 1.89
N TYR A 476 -0.04 70.95 0.80
CA TYR A 476 0.58 71.32 -0.48
C TYR A 476 0.00 72.64 -1.02
N SER A 477 -1.34 72.74 -1.04
CA SER A 477 -2.04 73.96 -1.50
C SER A 477 -1.74 75.16 -0.63
N ALA A 478 -1.65 75.03 0.70
CA ALA A 478 -1.24 76.08 1.62
C ALA A 478 0.21 76.51 1.40
N SER A 479 1.14 75.60 1.21
CA SER A 479 2.55 75.90 0.91
C SER A 479 2.72 76.56 -0.42
N ALA A 480 2.00 76.14 -1.46
CA ALA A 480 2.01 76.83 -2.76
C ALA A 480 1.48 78.30 -2.66
N LYS A 481 0.47 78.51 -1.81
CA LYS A 481 -0.11 79.81 -1.58
C LYS A 481 0.85 80.74 -0.79
N LEU A 482 1.60 80.17 0.18
CA LEU A 482 2.67 80.88 0.87
C LEU A 482 3.79 81.34 -0.08
N ILE A 483 4.24 80.42 -0.96
CA ILE A 483 5.26 80.71 -1.96
C ILE A 483 4.78 81.85 -2.90
N THR A 484 3.54 81.71 -3.42
CA THR A 484 2.99 82.80 -4.29
C THR A 484 2.78 84.11 -3.57
N THR A 485 2.46 84.07 -2.28
CA THR A 485 2.35 85.30 -1.46
C THR A 485 3.73 85.90 -1.21
N ALA A 486 4.74 85.12 -0.89
CA ALA A 486 6.12 85.59 -0.75
C ALA A 486 6.67 86.16 -2.04
N ASP A 487 6.36 85.53 -3.20
CA ASP A 487 6.75 86.06 -4.50
C ASP A 487 6.09 87.41 -4.80
N LYS A 488 4.81 87.59 -4.50
CA LYS A 488 4.11 88.89 -4.61
C LYS A 488 4.69 89.91 -3.69
N MET A 489 5.02 89.58 -2.45
CA MET A 489 5.70 90.51 -1.53
C MET A 489 7.07 90.95 -2.06
N PHE A 490 7.82 90.04 -2.64
CA PHE A 490 9.12 90.30 -3.22
C PHE A 490 9.00 91.21 -4.45
N GLN A 491 8.01 90.93 -5.31
CA GLN A 491 7.70 91.83 -6.46
C GLN A 491 7.29 93.23 -6.00
N THR A 492 6.51 93.34 -4.92
CA THR A 492 6.13 94.68 -4.35
C THR A 492 7.34 95.40 -3.79
N LEU A 493 8.23 94.67 -3.11
CA LEU A 493 9.50 95.31 -2.63
C LEU A 493 10.39 95.75 -3.78
N LEU A 494 10.48 95.03 -4.87
CA LEU A 494 11.23 95.43 -6.06
C LEU A 494 10.62 96.62 -6.76
N SER A 495 9.28 96.72 -6.77
CA SER A 495 8.60 97.93 -7.34
C SER A 495 8.71 99.17 -6.51
N LEU A 496 9.04 99.11 -5.22
CA LEU A 496 9.31 100.25 -4.36
C LEU A 496 10.74 100.83 -4.54
N LYS A 497 11.61 100.14 -5.28
CA LYS A 497 13.00 100.59 -5.53
C LYS A 497 13.17 101.30 -6.87
N ASN A 498 12.10 101.43 -7.66
CA ASN A 498 11.99 102.28 -8.84
C ASN A 498 11.11 103.46 -8.45
#